data_0a937bb5e5115e2d8ff69da4ebb466b4
#
_entry.id   0a937bb5e5115e2d8ff69da4ebb466b4
#
_cell.length_a   1.000
_cell.length_b   1.000
_cell.length_c   1.000
_cell.angle_alpha   90.00
_cell.angle_beta   90.00
_cell.angle_gamma   90.00
#
_symmetry.space_group_name_H-M   'P 1'
#
loop_
_entity.id
_entity.type
_entity.pdbx_description
1 polymer ?
#
loop_
_entity_poly.entity_id
_entity_poly.type
_entity_poly.pdbx_seq_one_letter_code
_entity_poly.pdbx_strand_id
1 'polypeptide(L)'
;MTTSKTRPLTTLCFPTDPQFEKNLEHLVGLIEQTPSNAIVIAPEVCLSGFAYERFEEAAAFTPIALEQLLSCLQDRLLVFTAITHKDDKFYNTAYALHNGDVLHQQSKSKLFALGGETDYFTAGNENGIKTFDFEGIKIGILICFELRFKHLWQTLEGCDLIAIPAQWGKLRSDHFVTLTNALGVMNQCYVAASDALNEDTSGMSGIITPFGAEIRNNGEDVLTSNYEERTVTTMRRYLNVGISSDR
;
A
#
# COMPACT_ATOMS: atom_id res chain seq x y z
N MET A 1 -11.97 30.17 6.68
CA MET A 1 -10.93 29.24 7.18
C MET A 1 -11.30 27.86 6.65
N THR A 2 -10.60 27.35 5.68
CA THR A 2 -10.79 25.97 5.20
C THR A 2 -10.39 25.03 6.34
N THR A 3 -11.31 24.18 6.78
CA THR A 3 -11.01 23.15 7.78
C THR A 3 -9.97 22.21 7.21
N SER A 4 -8.83 22.07 7.89
CA SER A 4 -7.79 21.11 7.51
C SER A 4 -8.36 19.69 7.48
N LYS A 5 -8.06 18.93 6.43
CA LYS A 5 -8.55 17.57 6.28
C LYS A 5 -7.90 16.62 7.28
N THR A 6 -8.72 15.81 7.91
CA THR A 6 -8.30 14.71 8.77
C THR A 6 -9.04 13.45 8.34
N ARG A 7 -8.32 12.33 8.17
CA ARG A 7 -8.90 11.04 7.85
C ARG A 7 -8.24 9.92 8.64
N PRO A 8 -8.99 8.93 9.11
CA PRO A 8 -8.39 7.72 9.64
C PRO A 8 -7.49 7.07 8.58
N LEU A 9 -6.28 6.71 8.97
CA LEU A 9 -5.29 6.02 8.16
C LEU A 9 -4.99 4.68 8.81
N THR A 10 -5.23 3.60 8.10
CA THR A 10 -5.16 2.25 8.64
C THR A 10 -4.25 1.37 7.79
N THR A 11 -3.40 0.59 8.44
CA THR A 11 -2.68 -0.53 7.82
C THR A 11 -3.18 -1.84 8.39
N LEU A 12 -3.40 -2.82 7.51
CA LEU A 12 -3.74 -4.18 7.87
C LEU A 12 -2.47 -5.03 7.94
N CYS A 13 -2.46 -6.04 8.81
CA CYS A 13 -1.31 -6.93 8.98
C CYS A 13 -1.83 -8.33 9.32
N PHE A 14 -1.89 -9.22 8.34
CA PHE A 14 -2.46 -10.54 8.51
C PHE A 14 -1.76 -11.59 7.64
N PRO A 15 -1.81 -12.88 8.03
CA PRO A 15 -1.23 -13.96 7.25
C PRO A 15 -2.13 -14.33 6.07
N THR A 16 -1.54 -14.89 5.02
CA THR A 16 -2.29 -15.48 3.90
C THR A 16 -2.56 -16.96 4.14
N ASP A 17 -3.82 -17.39 3.91
CA ASP A 17 -4.24 -18.80 3.86
C ASP A 17 -4.06 -19.35 2.43
N PRO A 18 -3.79 -20.66 2.24
CA PRO A 18 -3.78 -21.27 0.92
C PRO A 18 -5.13 -21.21 0.17
N GLN A 19 -6.24 -20.98 0.85
CA GLN A 19 -7.59 -20.83 0.28
C GLN A 19 -7.87 -19.33 0.03
N PHE A 20 -7.97 -18.94 -1.23
CA PHE A 20 -8.11 -17.53 -1.63
C PHE A 20 -9.40 -16.89 -1.12
N GLU A 21 -10.48 -17.66 -1.08
CA GLU A 21 -11.78 -17.21 -0.55
C GLU A 21 -11.69 -16.82 0.92
N LYS A 22 -10.93 -17.56 1.73
CA LYS A 22 -10.72 -17.23 3.14
C LYS A 22 -9.95 -15.93 3.32
N ASN A 23 -8.97 -15.68 2.45
CA ASN A 23 -8.23 -14.43 2.48
C ASN A 23 -9.14 -13.24 2.15
N LEU A 24 -10.02 -13.40 1.16
CA LEU A 24 -11.00 -12.38 0.81
C LEU A 24 -12.00 -12.13 1.94
N GLU A 25 -12.58 -13.20 2.53
CA GLU A 25 -13.47 -13.09 3.70
C GLU A 25 -12.78 -12.40 4.87
N HIS A 26 -11.52 -12.76 5.15
CA HIS A 26 -10.73 -12.16 6.21
C HIS A 26 -10.46 -10.67 5.93
N LEU A 27 -10.03 -10.33 4.71
CA LEU A 27 -9.81 -8.94 4.29
C LEU A 27 -11.07 -8.09 4.44
N VAL A 28 -12.23 -8.60 3.98
CA VAL A 28 -13.53 -7.90 4.14
C VAL A 28 -13.84 -7.69 5.61
N GLY A 29 -13.70 -8.72 6.45
CA GLY A 29 -13.95 -8.63 7.88
C GLY A 29 -13.02 -7.63 8.61
N LEU A 30 -11.75 -7.51 8.17
CA LEU A 30 -10.84 -6.50 8.70
C LEU A 30 -11.21 -5.09 8.22
N ILE A 31 -11.60 -4.92 6.95
CA ILE A 31 -12.06 -3.62 6.41
C ILE A 31 -13.28 -3.13 7.20
N GLU A 32 -14.23 -3.99 7.54
CA GLU A 32 -15.43 -3.63 8.30
C GLU A 32 -15.09 -3.11 9.72
N GLN A 33 -13.98 -3.55 10.31
CA GLN A 33 -13.50 -3.08 11.61
C GLN A 33 -12.83 -1.69 11.53
N THR A 34 -12.48 -1.22 10.34
CA THR A 34 -11.89 0.12 10.16
C THR A 34 -12.96 1.21 10.19
N PRO A 35 -12.63 2.46 10.54
CA PRO A 35 -13.56 3.59 10.42
C PRO A 35 -14.14 3.73 9.01
N SER A 36 -15.41 4.17 8.90
CA SER A 36 -16.16 4.21 7.63
C SER A 36 -15.59 5.14 6.56
N ASN A 37 -14.69 6.03 6.90
CA ASN A 37 -14.03 6.96 5.97
C ASN A 37 -12.51 6.78 5.96
N ALA A 38 -12.02 5.61 6.35
CA ALA A 38 -10.59 5.33 6.43
C ALA A 38 -9.92 5.19 5.06
N ILE A 39 -8.64 5.56 5.01
CA ILE A 39 -7.71 5.11 3.98
C ILE A 39 -7.07 3.82 4.52
N VAL A 40 -7.31 2.70 3.88
CA VAL A 40 -6.91 1.36 4.32
C VAL A 40 -5.86 0.80 3.37
N ILE A 41 -4.73 0.37 3.90
CA ILE A 41 -3.66 -0.28 3.14
C ILE A 41 -3.60 -1.75 3.58
N ALA A 42 -3.73 -2.68 2.64
CA ALA A 42 -3.58 -4.11 2.90
C ALA A 42 -2.24 -4.65 2.36
N PRO A 43 -1.77 -5.82 2.83
CA PRO A 43 -0.50 -6.39 2.40
C PRO A 43 -0.44 -6.71 0.91
N GLU A 44 0.79 -6.85 0.40
CA GLU A 44 1.06 -7.29 -0.97
C GLU A 44 0.50 -8.68 -1.23
N VAL A 45 -0.17 -8.87 -2.38
CA VAL A 45 -0.82 -10.12 -2.84
C VAL A 45 -1.60 -10.84 -1.73
N CYS A 46 -2.25 -10.09 -0.84
CA CYS A 46 -2.90 -10.59 0.36
C CYS A 46 -4.07 -11.56 0.08
N LEU A 47 -4.59 -11.61 -1.16
CA LEU A 47 -5.64 -12.53 -1.56
C LEU A 47 -5.13 -13.96 -1.84
N SER A 48 -3.86 -14.11 -2.24
CA SER A 48 -3.33 -15.40 -2.70
C SER A 48 -1.96 -15.74 -2.13
N GLY A 49 -1.26 -14.78 -1.51
CA GLY A 49 0.18 -14.86 -1.35
C GLY A 49 0.84 -14.88 -2.73
N PHE A 50 2.13 -15.22 -2.78
CA PHE A 50 2.86 -15.34 -4.04
C PHE A 50 2.49 -16.59 -4.86
N ALA A 51 1.73 -17.54 -4.36
CA ALA A 51 1.06 -18.68 -5.03
C ALA A 51 1.72 -19.16 -6.35
N TYR A 52 3.05 -19.27 -6.40
CA TYR A 52 3.85 -19.53 -7.62
C TYR A 52 3.39 -20.75 -8.44
N GLU A 53 2.83 -21.77 -7.78
CA GLU A 53 2.31 -22.97 -8.45
C GLU A 53 0.83 -22.84 -8.89
N ARG A 54 0.15 -21.71 -8.54
CA ARG A 54 -1.28 -21.49 -8.74
C ARG A 54 -1.57 -20.11 -9.35
N PHE A 55 -0.69 -19.59 -10.20
CA PHE A 55 -0.78 -18.24 -10.76
C PHE A 55 -2.03 -18.01 -11.59
N GLU A 56 -2.40 -18.97 -12.43
CA GLU A 56 -3.61 -18.89 -13.26
C GLU A 56 -4.86 -18.82 -12.40
N GLU A 57 -4.92 -19.64 -11.34
CA GLU A 57 -6.04 -19.65 -10.40
C GLU A 57 -6.11 -18.33 -9.61
N ALA A 58 -4.98 -17.83 -9.11
CA ALA A 58 -4.92 -16.56 -8.40
C ALA A 58 -5.34 -15.37 -9.29
N ALA A 59 -4.89 -15.38 -10.55
CA ALA A 59 -5.27 -14.34 -11.51
C ALA A 59 -6.75 -14.42 -11.92
N ALA A 60 -7.31 -15.63 -12.03
CA ALA A 60 -8.73 -15.84 -12.30
C ALA A 60 -9.62 -15.45 -11.09
N PHE A 61 -9.10 -15.56 -9.86
CA PHE A 61 -9.78 -15.14 -8.64
C PHE A 61 -9.84 -13.61 -8.48
N THR A 62 -8.84 -12.89 -8.97
CA THR A 62 -8.73 -11.43 -8.81
C THR A 62 -9.99 -10.65 -9.25
N PRO A 63 -10.60 -10.85 -10.44
CA PRO A 63 -11.82 -10.14 -10.81
C PRO A 63 -13.00 -10.43 -9.87
N ILE A 64 -13.13 -11.66 -9.35
CA ILE A 64 -14.17 -12.04 -8.39
C ILE A 64 -13.99 -11.26 -7.09
N ALA A 65 -12.75 -11.21 -6.60
CA ALA A 65 -12.40 -10.46 -5.39
C ALA A 65 -12.62 -8.95 -5.57
N LEU A 66 -12.27 -8.38 -6.74
CA LEU A 66 -12.49 -6.97 -7.04
C LEU A 66 -13.98 -6.60 -6.99
N GLU A 67 -14.87 -7.42 -7.59
CA GLU A 67 -16.32 -7.19 -7.56
C GLU A 67 -16.84 -7.15 -6.13
N GLN A 68 -16.45 -8.11 -5.29
CA GLN A 68 -16.86 -8.15 -3.89
C GLN A 68 -16.29 -6.97 -3.09
N LEU A 69 -15.01 -6.65 -3.23
CA LEU A 69 -14.38 -5.53 -2.53
C LEU A 69 -15.03 -4.19 -2.92
N LEU A 70 -15.25 -3.94 -4.21
CA LEU A 70 -15.91 -2.72 -4.68
C LEU A 70 -17.31 -2.54 -4.06
N SER A 71 -18.03 -3.63 -3.80
CA SER A 71 -19.37 -3.57 -3.21
C SER A 71 -19.38 -3.29 -1.71
N CYS A 72 -18.31 -3.61 -0.96
CA CYS A 72 -18.28 -3.53 0.50
C CYS A 72 -17.56 -2.30 1.07
N LEU A 73 -16.81 -1.54 0.26
CA LEU A 73 -15.94 -0.47 0.76
C LEU A 73 -16.67 0.72 1.36
N GLN A 74 -17.90 1.03 0.91
CA GLN A 74 -18.60 2.27 1.30
C GLN A 74 -17.69 3.50 1.09
N ASP A 75 -17.52 4.39 2.08
CA ASP A 75 -16.68 5.59 1.97
C ASP A 75 -15.17 5.34 2.20
N ARG A 76 -14.72 4.08 2.26
CA ARG A 76 -13.30 3.74 2.46
C ARG A 76 -12.53 3.73 1.14
N LEU A 77 -11.28 4.17 1.20
CA LEU A 77 -10.30 3.88 0.16
C LEU A 77 -9.52 2.64 0.56
N LEU A 78 -9.50 1.61 -0.28
CA LEU A 78 -8.64 0.43 -0.10
C LEU A 78 -7.50 0.44 -1.11
N VAL A 79 -6.26 0.31 -0.61
CA VAL A 79 -5.07 0.05 -1.43
C VAL A 79 -4.53 -1.33 -1.11
N PHE A 80 -4.39 -2.19 -2.11
CA PHE A 80 -3.85 -3.55 -1.98
C PHE A 80 -3.24 -4.01 -3.30
N THR A 81 -2.63 -5.20 -3.34
CA THR A 81 -2.18 -5.79 -4.61
C THR A 81 -2.75 -7.19 -4.82
N ALA A 82 -2.89 -7.56 -6.09
CA ALA A 82 -3.34 -8.88 -6.52
C ALA A 82 -2.57 -9.36 -7.75
N ILE A 83 -2.58 -10.67 -7.99
CA ILE A 83 -2.03 -11.29 -9.19
C ILE A 83 -3.01 -11.08 -10.34
N THR A 84 -2.54 -10.53 -11.45
CA THR A 84 -3.35 -10.31 -12.66
C THR A 84 -2.71 -10.97 -13.87
N HIS A 85 -3.53 -11.35 -14.86
CA HIS A 85 -3.09 -11.93 -16.12
C HIS A 85 -3.52 -11.03 -17.29
N LYS A 86 -2.57 -10.70 -18.16
CA LYS A 86 -2.80 -9.90 -19.35
C LYS A 86 -1.76 -10.25 -20.42
N ASP A 87 -2.20 -10.45 -21.68
CA ASP A 87 -1.33 -10.72 -22.84
C ASP A 87 -0.34 -11.88 -22.55
N ASP A 88 -0.86 -13.00 -22.04
CA ASP A 88 -0.12 -14.20 -21.62
C ASP A 88 1.00 -13.94 -20.58
N LYS A 89 0.85 -12.90 -19.76
CA LYS A 89 1.80 -12.50 -18.72
C LYS A 89 1.10 -12.23 -17.41
N PHE A 90 1.80 -12.56 -16.31
CA PHE A 90 1.32 -12.29 -14.96
C PHE A 90 1.99 -11.05 -14.38
N TYR A 91 1.21 -10.27 -13.64
CA TYR A 91 1.66 -9.06 -12.98
C TYR A 91 1.20 -9.04 -11.51
N ASN A 92 2.04 -8.49 -10.65
CA ASN A 92 1.65 -8.04 -9.32
C ASN A 92 1.10 -6.62 -9.46
N THR A 93 -0.21 -6.47 -9.35
CA THR A 93 -0.91 -5.22 -9.67
C THR A 93 -1.53 -4.60 -8.43
N ALA A 94 -1.16 -3.36 -8.14
CA ALA A 94 -1.79 -2.55 -7.10
C ALA A 94 -3.08 -1.90 -7.62
N TYR A 95 -4.06 -1.86 -6.74
CA TYR A 95 -5.36 -1.22 -6.93
C TYR A 95 -5.62 -0.21 -5.81
N ALA A 96 -6.24 0.91 -6.15
CA ALA A 96 -6.87 1.83 -5.22
C ALA A 96 -8.37 1.83 -5.53
N LEU A 97 -9.18 1.28 -4.62
CA LEU A 97 -10.62 1.09 -4.79
C LEU A 97 -11.39 2.02 -3.86
N HIS A 98 -12.47 2.63 -4.37
CA HIS A 98 -13.37 3.46 -3.59
C HIS A 98 -14.76 3.50 -4.22
N ASN A 99 -15.82 3.27 -3.43
CA ASN A 99 -17.23 3.46 -3.81
C ASN A 99 -17.63 2.88 -5.18
N GLY A 100 -17.21 1.63 -5.46
CA GLY A 100 -17.54 0.96 -6.72
C GLY A 100 -16.57 1.27 -7.87
N ASP A 101 -15.59 2.14 -7.69
CA ASP A 101 -14.64 2.58 -8.71
C ASP A 101 -13.21 2.14 -8.43
N VAL A 102 -12.43 1.88 -9.48
CA VAL A 102 -10.98 1.75 -9.46
C VAL A 102 -10.36 3.11 -9.73
N LEU A 103 -9.92 3.82 -8.69
CA LEU A 103 -9.33 5.16 -8.82
C LEU A 103 -7.93 5.13 -9.40
N HIS A 104 -7.16 4.08 -9.10
CA HIS A 104 -5.80 3.90 -9.60
C HIS A 104 -5.44 2.44 -9.73
N GLN A 105 -4.59 2.14 -10.74
CA GLN A 105 -4.03 0.82 -10.97
C GLN A 105 -2.61 0.96 -11.52
N GLN A 106 -1.67 0.17 -10.97
CA GLN A 106 -0.31 0.06 -11.47
C GLN A 106 0.27 -1.32 -11.21
N SER A 107 1.09 -1.84 -12.11
CA SER A 107 1.80 -3.09 -11.88
C SER A 107 3.21 -2.84 -11.34
N LYS A 108 3.67 -3.71 -10.43
CA LYS A 108 5.00 -3.67 -9.80
C LYS A 108 6.09 -3.62 -10.86
N SER A 109 6.90 -2.57 -10.83
CA SER A 109 7.96 -2.30 -11.81
C SER A 109 9.30 -2.91 -11.42
N LYS A 110 9.53 -3.15 -10.12
CA LYS A 110 10.77 -3.70 -9.58
C LYS A 110 10.50 -5.05 -8.92
N LEU A 111 10.80 -6.11 -9.63
CA LEU A 111 10.62 -7.47 -9.16
C LEU A 111 11.78 -7.90 -8.26
N PHE A 112 11.47 -8.67 -7.21
CA PHE A 112 12.44 -9.18 -6.26
C PHE A 112 13.00 -10.53 -6.72
N ALA A 113 14.10 -10.51 -7.49
CA ALA A 113 14.70 -11.72 -8.06
C ALA A 113 15.12 -12.75 -7.01
N LEU A 114 15.63 -12.32 -5.84
CA LEU A 114 16.02 -13.26 -4.77
C LEU A 114 14.81 -14.03 -4.20
N GLY A 115 13.60 -13.51 -4.34
CA GLY A 115 12.34 -14.16 -3.97
C GLY A 115 11.70 -14.94 -5.11
N GLY A 116 12.35 -15.04 -6.28
CA GLY A 116 11.83 -15.77 -7.44
C GLY A 116 10.81 -14.98 -8.28
N GLU A 117 10.49 -13.72 -7.93
CA GLU A 117 9.45 -12.97 -8.65
C GLU A 117 9.72 -12.85 -10.15
N THR A 118 10.99 -12.77 -10.57
CA THR A 118 11.38 -12.62 -11.98
C THR A 118 11.11 -13.86 -12.85
N ASP A 119 10.88 -15.02 -12.22
CA ASP A 119 10.61 -16.26 -12.93
C ASP A 119 9.13 -16.41 -13.29
N TYR A 120 8.28 -15.63 -12.61
CA TYR A 120 6.82 -15.76 -12.70
C TYR A 120 6.14 -14.47 -13.14
N PHE A 121 6.56 -13.30 -12.63
CA PHE A 121 5.97 -12.03 -12.98
C PHE A 121 6.70 -11.31 -14.13
N THR A 122 5.93 -10.56 -14.87
CA THR A 122 6.45 -9.52 -15.77
C THR A 122 6.49 -8.19 -15.02
N ALA A 123 7.62 -7.49 -15.12
CA ALA A 123 7.73 -6.14 -14.55
C ALA A 123 6.77 -5.16 -15.24
N GLY A 124 6.07 -4.37 -14.44
CA GLY A 124 5.28 -3.25 -14.91
C GLY A 124 6.15 -2.12 -15.47
N ASN A 125 5.51 -1.15 -16.12
CA ASN A 125 6.20 0.05 -16.61
C ASN A 125 6.35 1.06 -15.46
N GLU A 126 7.56 1.55 -15.21
CA GLU A 126 7.82 2.61 -14.22
C GLU A 126 7.01 3.89 -14.48
N ASN A 127 6.72 4.22 -15.74
CA ASN A 127 5.83 5.33 -16.07
C ASN A 127 4.39 5.14 -15.61
N GLY A 128 4.02 3.94 -15.18
CA GLY A 128 2.75 3.63 -14.52
C GLY A 128 2.70 4.07 -13.05
N ILE A 129 3.85 4.28 -12.42
CA ILE A 129 3.95 4.79 -11.05
C ILE A 129 3.62 6.28 -11.07
N LYS A 130 2.38 6.60 -10.74
CA LYS A 130 1.83 7.96 -10.76
C LYS A 130 1.07 8.24 -9.48
N THR A 131 0.93 9.51 -9.19
CA THR A 131 0.06 9.95 -8.10
C THR A 131 -1.39 10.02 -8.58
N PHE A 132 -2.33 9.76 -7.70
CA PHE A 132 -3.75 9.99 -7.90
C PHE A 132 -4.32 10.85 -6.78
N ASP A 133 -5.44 11.50 -7.04
CA ASP A 133 -6.15 12.30 -6.03
C ASP A 133 -7.26 11.46 -5.38
N PHE A 134 -7.33 11.49 -4.07
CA PHE A 134 -8.44 10.98 -3.29
C PHE A 134 -8.96 12.10 -2.39
N GLU A 135 -10.05 12.72 -2.82
CA GLU A 135 -10.70 13.82 -2.10
C GLU A 135 -9.74 14.96 -1.70
N GLY A 136 -8.81 15.27 -2.60
CA GLY A 136 -7.79 16.28 -2.42
C GLY A 136 -6.60 15.85 -1.56
N ILE A 137 -6.43 14.55 -1.30
CA ILE A 137 -5.21 13.94 -0.77
C ILE A 137 -4.47 13.31 -1.95
N LYS A 138 -3.25 13.77 -2.20
CA LYS A 138 -2.42 13.24 -3.27
C LYS A 138 -1.69 12.00 -2.81
N ILE A 139 -2.05 10.84 -3.38
CA ILE A 139 -1.55 9.53 -2.96
C ILE A 139 -0.66 8.92 -4.03
N GLY A 140 0.44 8.31 -3.62
CA GLY A 140 1.31 7.45 -4.42
C GLY A 140 1.36 6.03 -3.85
N ILE A 141 1.75 5.06 -4.68
CA ILE A 141 1.91 3.67 -4.25
C ILE A 141 3.32 3.19 -4.62
N LEU A 142 3.99 2.51 -3.69
CA LEU A 142 5.19 1.70 -3.93
C LEU A 142 4.93 0.27 -3.44
N ILE A 143 5.18 -0.71 -4.29
CA ILE A 143 4.91 -2.11 -3.95
C ILE A 143 6.20 -2.74 -3.40
N CYS A 144 6.22 -3.02 -2.09
CA CYS A 144 7.23 -3.82 -1.41
C CYS A 144 8.68 -3.48 -1.82
N PHE A 145 9.31 -4.28 -2.67
CA PHE A 145 10.69 -4.13 -3.11
C PHE A 145 10.98 -2.79 -3.81
N GLU A 146 9.98 -2.14 -4.39
CA GLU A 146 10.10 -0.81 -5.00
C GLU A 146 10.58 0.25 -4.01
N LEU A 147 10.33 0.05 -2.71
CA LEU A 147 10.84 0.89 -1.62
C LEU A 147 12.38 1.06 -1.63
N ARG A 148 13.14 0.16 -2.27
CA ARG A 148 14.61 0.25 -2.36
C ARG A 148 15.12 1.19 -3.44
N PHE A 149 14.26 1.71 -4.30
CA PHE A 149 14.65 2.47 -5.49
C PHE A 149 14.41 3.96 -5.31
N LYS A 150 15.47 4.72 -5.02
CA LYS A 150 15.41 6.15 -4.70
C LYS A 150 14.77 7.01 -5.80
N HIS A 151 14.95 6.66 -7.08
CA HIS A 151 14.32 7.40 -8.18
C HIS A 151 12.79 7.27 -8.17
N LEU A 152 12.24 6.17 -7.64
CA LEU A 152 10.78 6.04 -7.44
C LEU A 152 10.28 6.94 -6.32
N TRP A 153 11.10 7.19 -5.28
CA TRP A 153 10.77 8.18 -4.25
C TRP A 153 10.65 9.58 -4.85
N GLN A 154 11.60 9.95 -5.76
CA GLN A 154 11.56 11.22 -6.47
C GLN A 154 10.33 11.34 -7.37
N THR A 155 9.92 10.26 -8.05
CA THR A 155 8.69 10.25 -8.88
C THR A 155 7.45 10.57 -8.05
N LEU A 156 7.45 10.24 -6.75
CA LEU A 156 6.35 10.48 -5.83
C LEU A 156 6.54 11.73 -4.94
N GLU A 157 7.52 12.59 -5.23
CA GLU A 157 7.65 13.88 -4.54
C GLU A 157 6.38 14.72 -4.67
N GLY A 158 5.99 15.36 -3.58
CA GLY A 158 4.76 16.14 -3.49
C GLY A 158 3.49 15.33 -3.22
N CYS A 159 3.58 13.99 -3.04
CA CYS A 159 2.49 13.23 -2.44
C CYS A 159 2.23 13.66 -0.99
N ASP A 160 1.00 13.54 -0.53
CA ASP A 160 0.65 13.73 0.88
C ASP A 160 0.73 12.43 1.66
N LEU A 161 0.50 11.31 0.96
CA LEU A 161 0.57 9.95 1.47
C LEU A 161 1.21 9.03 0.44
N ILE A 162 2.10 8.16 0.88
CA ILE A 162 2.60 7.03 0.09
C ILE A 162 2.16 5.74 0.77
N ALA A 163 1.38 4.93 0.05
CA ALA A 163 0.92 3.61 0.47
C ALA A 163 1.94 2.55 0.04
N ILE A 164 2.25 1.61 0.94
CA ILE A 164 3.22 0.53 0.68
C ILE A 164 2.62 -0.82 1.07
N PRO A 165 1.89 -1.49 0.15
CA PRO A 165 1.60 -2.92 0.28
C PRO A 165 2.90 -3.74 0.22
N ALA A 166 3.12 -4.67 1.17
CA ALA A 166 4.35 -5.47 1.24
C ALA A 166 4.11 -6.91 1.74
N GLN A 167 4.97 -7.82 1.29
CA GLN A 167 5.35 -9.07 1.95
C GLN A 167 6.87 -9.05 2.14
N TRP A 168 7.31 -8.31 3.15
CA TRP A 168 8.73 -8.04 3.36
C TRP A 168 9.37 -9.13 4.23
N GLY A 169 10.40 -9.77 3.71
CA GLY A 169 11.04 -10.89 4.41
C GLY A 169 11.65 -10.50 5.76
N LYS A 170 11.40 -11.34 6.78
CA LYS A 170 11.76 -11.17 8.19
C LYS A 170 13.23 -10.83 8.44
N LEU A 171 14.16 -11.44 7.68
CA LEU A 171 15.60 -11.17 7.79
C LEU A 171 15.99 -9.72 7.46
N ARG A 172 15.09 -8.95 6.91
CA ARG A 172 15.30 -7.56 6.49
C ARG A 172 14.32 -6.59 7.14
N SER A 173 13.74 -6.96 8.29
CA SER A 173 12.77 -6.14 9.04
C SER A 173 13.30 -4.75 9.34
N ASP A 174 14.56 -4.64 9.80
CA ASP A 174 15.20 -3.35 10.11
C ASP A 174 15.32 -2.45 8.88
N HIS A 175 15.50 -3.04 7.68
CA HIS A 175 15.51 -2.28 6.44
C HIS A 175 14.12 -1.73 6.11
N PHE A 176 13.06 -2.50 6.34
CA PHE A 176 11.69 -2.05 6.10
C PHE A 176 11.32 -0.87 6.99
N VAL A 177 11.61 -0.99 8.29
CA VAL A 177 11.40 0.09 9.27
C VAL A 177 12.18 1.34 8.88
N THR A 178 13.49 1.19 8.62
CA THR A 178 14.37 2.31 8.27
C THR A 178 13.93 3.00 6.98
N LEU A 179 13.66 2.25 5.91
CA LEU A 179 13.33 2.82 4.60
C LEU A 179 11.96 3.49 4.58
N THR A 180 10.94 2.92 5.25
CA THR A 180 9.61 3.53 5.34
C THR A 180 9.64 4.82 6.15
N ASN A 181 10.43 4.90 7.23
CA ASN A 181 10.63 6.12 7.99
C ASN A 181 11.38 7.17 7.16
N ALA A 182 12.52 6.78 6.54
CA ALA A 182 13.29 7.66 5.69
C ALA A 182 12.48 8.23 4.53
N LEU A 183 11.61 7.43 3.88
CA LEU A 183 10.73 7.88 2.82
C LEU A 183 9.79 8.99 3.30
N GLY A 184 9.14 8.79 4.45
CA GLY A 184 8.23 9.79 5.03
C GLY A 184 8.92 11.13 5.32
N VAL A 185 10.12 11.08 5.91
CA VAL A 185 10.91 12.27 6.23
C VAL A 185 11.42 12.95 4.96
N MET A 186 11.98 12.18 4.01
CA MET A 186 12.58 12.74 2.77
C MET A 186 11.55 13.33 1.83
N ASN A 187 10.40 12.67 1.66
CA ASN A 187 9.32 13.17 0.80
C ASN A 187 8.34 14.08 1.54
N GLN A 188 8.56 14.31 2.85
CA GLN A 188 7.72 15.20 3.70
C GLN A 188 6.23 14.86 3.58
N CYS A 189 5.91 13.56 3.66
CA CYS A 189 4.57 13.01 3.51
C CYS A 189 4.30 11.93 4.56
N TYR A 190 3.03 11.55 4.70
CA TYR A 190 2.72 10.31 5.43
C TYR A 190 3.18 9.10 4.64
N VAL A 191 3.58 8.04 5.35
CA VAL A 191 3.79 6.70 4.79
C VAL A 191 2.92 5.73 5.58
N ALA A 192 2.10 4.96 4.87
CA ALA A 192 1.33 3.85 5.43
C ALA A 192 1.82 2.55 4.80
N ALA A 193 2.55 1.78 5.55
CA ALA A 193 3.18 0.54 5.11
C ALA A 193 2.47 -0.65 5.75
N SER A 194 1.88 -1.50 4.92
CA SER A 194 1.18 -2.72 5.32
C SER A 194 2.03 -3.92 4.92
N ASP A 195 2.45 -4.72 5.89
CA ASP A 195 3.21 -5.95 5.68
C ASP A 195 2.41 -7.17 6.09
N ALA A 196 2.61 -8.29 5.43
CA ALA A 196 1.98 -9.55 5.79
C ALA A 196 2.50 -10.07 7.14
N LEU A 197 1.71 -10.93 7.80
CA LEU A 197 2.05 -11.58 9.08
C LEU A 197 2.30 -13.09 8.90
N ASN A 198 2.92 -13.47 7.77
CA ASN A 198 3.36 -14.84 7.57
C ASN A 198 4.60 -15.15 8.43
N GLU A 199 4.94 -16.41 8.61
CA GLU A 199 6.07 -16.85 9.44
C GLU A 199 7.42 -16.24 8.98
N ASP A 200 7.57 -16.04 7.67
CA ASP A 200 8.79 -15.54 7.01
C ASP A 200 8.77 -14.04 6.70
N THR A 201 7.67 -13.34 7.00
CA THR A 201 7.53 -11.88 6.81
C THR A 201 7.87 -11.07 8.05
N SER A 202 8.11 -9.77 7.88
CA SER A 202 8.54 -8.92 8.99
C SER A 202 7.40 -8.57 9.94
N GLY A 203 6.16 -8.49 9.45
CA GLY A 203 5.01 -8.06 10.23
C GLY A 203 5.10 -6.61 10.75
N MET A 204 6.06 -5.83 10.24
CA MET A 204 6.38 -4.49 10.73
C MET A 204 5.54 -3.38 10.05
N SER A 205 4.25 -3.65 9.86
CA SER A 205 3.32 -2.62 9.39
C SER A 205 3.44 -1.34 10.22
N GLY A 206 3.23 -0.19 9.59
CA GLY A 206 3.36 1.06 10.32
C GLY A 206 2.81 2.27 9.59
N ILE A 207 2.55 3.31 10.37
CA ILE A 207 2.14 4.63 9.89
C ILE A 207 3.17 5.65 10.37
N ILE A 208 3.78 6.36 9.43
CA ILE A 208 4.86 7.30 9.66
C ILE A 208 4.37 8.70 9.26
N THR A 209 4.63 9.68 10.11
CA THR A 209 4.30 11.08 9.82
C THR A 209 5.42 11.77 9.02
N PRO A 210 5.16 12.92 8.38
CA PRO A 210 6.20 13.73 7.73
C PRO A 210 7.38 14.12 8.63
N PHE A 211 7.16 14.16 9.94
CA PHE A 211 8.19 14.46 10.95
C PHE A 211 8.96 13.23 11.45
N GLY A 212 8.70 12.04 10.89
CA GLY A 212 9.37 10.80 11.28
C GLY A 212 8.82 10.15 12.56
N ALA A 213 7.80 10.74 13.20
CA ALA A 213 7.08 10.03 14.25
C ALA A 213 6.32 8.85 13.65
N GLU A 214 6.40 7.69 14.30
CA GLU A 214 5.80 6.46 13.78
C GLU A 214 5.09 5.66 14.85
N ILE A 215 4.07 4.93 14.42
CA ILE A 215 3.49 3.82 15.15
C ILE A 215 3.70 2.55 14.32
N ARG A 216 4.04 1.46 14.98
CA ARG A 216 4.30 0.16 14.34
C ARG A 216 3.36 -0.89 14.91
N ASN A 217 3.12 -1.90 14.10
CA ASN A 217 2.33 -3.05 14.51
C ASN A 217 3.00 -3.76 15.71
N ASN A 218 2.17 -4.17 16.66
CA ASN A 218 2.55 -4.89 17.89
C ASN A 218 1.90 -6.28 17.97
N GLY A 219 1.47 -6.85 16.83
CA GLY A 219 0.82 -8.15 16.74
C GLY A 219 -0.70 -8.08 16.53
N GLU A 220 -1.24 -6.89 16.26
CA GLU A 220 -2.65 -6.70 15.92
C GLU A 220 -2.86 -6.67 14.40
N ASP A 221 -4.00 -7.17 13.93
CA ASP A 221 -4.32 -7.22 12.50
C ASP A 221 -4.65 -5.84 11.92
N VAL A 222 -5.04 -4.88 12.77
CA VAL A 222 -5.47 -3.54 12.38
C VAL A 222 -4.71 -2.48 13.18
N LEU A 223 -3.96 -1.63 12.49
CA LEU A 223 -3.27 -0.48 13.10
C LEU A 223 -3.84 0.81 12.52
N THR A 224 -4.43 1.67 13.36
CA THR A 224 -5.06 2.92 12.92
C THR A 224 -4.43 4.14 13.57
N SER A 225 -4.24 5.19 12.78
CA SER A 225 -3.86 6.55 13.17
C SER A 225 -4.65 7.56 12.35
N ASN A 226 -4.24 8.82 12.34
CA ASN A 226 -4.85 9.85 11.51
C ASN A 226 -3.86 10.41 10.49
N TYR A 227 -4.32 10.53 9.25
CA TYR A 227 -3.76 11.50 8.31
C TYR A 227 -4.27 12.89 8.67
N GLU A 228 -3.37 13.84 8.76
CA GLU A 228 -3.67 15.26 9.02
C GLU A 228 -2.98 16.14 7.96
N GLU A 229 -3.73 16.76 7.08
CA GLU A 229 -3.22 17.68 6.05
C GLU A 229 -2.32 18.78 6.63
N ARG A 230 -2.70 19.29 7.82
CA ARG A 230 -1.92 20.31 8.53
C ARG A 230 -0.51 19.84 8.86
N THR A 231 -0.31 18.56 9.17
CA THR A 231 1.00 18.01 9.49
C THR A 231 1.92 18.05 8.26
N VAL A 232 1.40 17.68 7.08
CA VAL A 232 2.13 17.75 5.80
C VAL A 232 2.49 19.19 5.46
N THR A 233 1.52 20.10 5.49
CA THR A 233 1.74 21.51 5.14
C THR A 233 2.68 22.21 6.13
N THR A 234 2.60 21.86 7.42
CA THR A 234 3.49 22.40 8.45
C THR A 234 4.95 21.94 8.20
N MET A 235 5.17 20.65 7.90
CA MET A 235 6.51 20.14 7.63
C MET A 235 7.14 20.83 6.40
N ARG A 236 6.40 20.94 5.30
CA ARG A 236 6.89 21.58 4.07
C ARG A 236 7.20 23.07 4.23
N ARG A 237 6.46 23.78 5.10
CA ARG A 237 6.76 25.18 5.46
C ARG A 237 7.93 25.30 6.42
N TYR A 238 8.02 24.39 7.39
CA TYR A 238 9.08 24.37 8.39
C TYR A 238 10.44 24.07 7.79
N LEU A 239 10.52 23.13 6.85
CA LEU A 239 11.75 22.69 6.21
C LEU A 239 11.58 22.67 4.69
N ASN A 240 11.92 23.78 4.04
CA ASN A 240 11.81 23.87 2.58
C ASN A 240 12.98 23.13 1.90
N VAL A 241 12.66 22.01 1.28
CA VAL A 241 13.57 21.17 0.47
C VAL A 241 13.19 21.18 -1.02
N GLY A 242 12.35 22.13 -1.45
CA GLY A 242 11.89 22.26 -2.84
C GLY A 242 10.55 21.55 -3.11
N ILE A 243 9.98 20.83 -2.13
CA ILE A 243 8.64 20.25 -2.25
C ILE A 243 7.61 21.33 -1.95
N SER A 244 6.72 21.62 -2.93
CA SER A 244 5.74 22.70 -2.79
C SER A 244 4.78 22.47 -1.61
N SER A 245 4.55 23.54 -0.86
CA SER A 245 3.50 23.61 0.17
C SER A 245 2.20 24.23 -0.34
N ASP A 246 2.20 24.72 -1.59
CA ASP A 246 1.06 25.43 -2.17
C ASP A 246 0.07 24.43 -2.79
N ARG A 247 -1.19 24.57 -2.34
CA ARG A 247 -2.40 24.02 -2.93
C ARG A 247 -3.41 25.12 -3.17
#